data_a279c3c0f1a83c5d21ce859bb0804462
#
_entry.id   a279c3c0f1a83c5d21ce859bb0804462
#
_cell.length_a   1.000
_cell.length_b   1.000
_cell.length_c   1.000
_cell.angle_alpha   90.00
_cell.angle_beta   90.00
_cell.angle_gamma   90.00
#
_symmetry.space_group_name_H-M   'P 1'
#
loop_
_entity.id
_entity.type
_entity.pdbx_description
1 polymer ?
#
loop_
_entity_poly.entity_id
_entity_poly.type
_entity_poly.pdbx_seq_one_letter_code
_entity_poly.pdbx_strand_id
1 'polypeptide(L)'
;MRHGVLSGLLVLILTGCQASLPPLPTWQGSVGRDNAQLGEIRDLADGQPLTPEQLVAELAWAPRVLVGEKHDNPDHHALQVWLLRALETRRAQGSLLLEMLQPSQQPLIDALQGQAMLPAKLPQALAWQEGWDWPLYGPIVREALQRQIPLLAANLTPDEMRQAYRNPAVLSGPHSNAPAVKAALLEQVRASHCGLLPEQQLPAMLAVQQQRDRRIAERILAAPAPALLFAGSYHVRKDLGVPLHLADLGATGETKVLLLVEVGEKVEPGMADYVWYTAALPAQDYCAQLRR
;
A
#
# COMPACT_ATOMS: atom_id res chain seq x y z
N MET A 1 -68.45 27.09 -5.71
CA MET A 1 -67.77 25.79 -6.03
C MET A 1 -66.30 26.07 -6.27
N ARG A 2 -65.42 25.69 -5.32
CA ARG A 2 -63.97 25.89 -5.42
C ARG A 2 -63.35 24.51 -5.69
N HIS A 3 -62.81 24.34 -6.87
CA HIS A 3 -62.10 23.11 -7.24
C HIS A 3 -60.64 23.21 -6.75
N GLY A 4 -60.28 22.44 -5.74
CA GLY A 4 -58.91 22.28 -5.30
C GLY A 4 -58.22 21.27 -6.20
N VAL A 5 -57.16 21.70 -6.87
CA VAL A 5 -56.24 20.82 -7.62
C VAL A 5 -55.18 20.28 -6.64
N LEU A 6 -55.22 18.99 -6.32
CA LEU A 6 -54.17 18.31 -5.62
C LEU A 6 -53.05 18.01 -6.62
N SER A 7 -51.94 18.74 -6.53
CA SER A 7 -50.68 18.39 -7.24
C SER A 7 -49.97 17.30 -6.45
N GLY A 8 -50.03 16.06 -6.94
CA GLY A 8 -49.21 14.96 -6.42
C GLY A 8 -47.75 15.10 -6.81
N LEU A 9 -46.87 15.22 -5.81
CA LEU A 9 -45.42 15.24 -6.00
C LEU A 9 -44.94 13.80 -6.21
N LEU A 10 -44.56 13.45 -7.43
CA LEU A 10 -44.01 12.14 -7.77
C LEU A 10 -42.49 12.14 -7.37
N VAL A 11 -42.14 11.51 -6.23
CA VAL A 11 -40.75 11.30 -5.81
C VAL A 11 -40.21 10.12 -6.59
N LEU A 12 -39.40 10.40 -7.61
CA LEU A 12 -38.59 9.39 -8.31
C LEU A 12 -37.46 8.95 -7.38
N ILE A 13 -37.59 7.78 -6.78
CA ILE A 13 -36.47 7.11 -6.07
C ILE A 13 -35.56 6.51 -7.14
N LEU A 14 -34.44 7.18 -7.44
CA LEU A 14 -33.35 6.64 -8.25
C LEU A 14 -32.64 5.57 -7.41
N THR A 15 -33.05 4.32 -7.51
CA THR A 15 -32.24 3.18 -7.05
C THR A 15 -31.07 3.02 -8.01
N GLY A 16 -29.96 3.71 -7.72
CA GLY A 16 -28.70 3.46 -8.43
C GLY A 16 -28.27 2.01 -8.18
N CYS A 17 -28.14 1.19 -9.23
CA CYS A 17 -27.48 -0.10 -9.15
C CYS A 17 -26.04 0.13 -8.72
N GLN A 18 -25.73 0.02 -7.42
CA GLN A 18 -24.35 -0.07 -6.97
C GLN A 18 -23.81 -1.40 -7.46
N ALA A 19 -22.74 -1.37 -8.28
CA ALA A 19 -22.06 -2.58 -8.69
C ALA A 19 -21.62 -3.36 -7.43
N SER A 20 -21.93 -4.65 -7.38
CA SER A 20 -21.52 -5.52 -6.29
C SER A 20 -19.99 -5.63 -6.26
N LEU A 21 -19.42 -5.70 -5.06
CA LEU A 21 -17.99 -5.96 -4.91
C LEU A 21 -17.61 -7.36 -5.46
N PRO A 22 -16.38 -7.54 -5.94
CA PRO A 22 -15.90 -8.88 -6.29
C PRO A 22 -15.91 -9.79 -5.05
N PRO A 23 -16.02 -11.12 -5.21
CA PRO A 23 -15.92 -12.05 -4.08
C PRO A 23 -14.57 -11.91 -3.39
N LEU A 24 -14.56 -12.01 -2.06
CA LEU A 24 -13.32 -12.01 -1.29
C LEU A 24 -12.46 -13.23 -1.63
N PRO A 25 -11.12 -13.08 -1.63
CA PRO A 25 -10.24 -14.21 -1.81
C PRO A 25 -10.34 -15.18 -0.63
N THR A 26 -10.08 -16.45 -0.89
CA THR A 26 -9.94 -17.45 0.17
C THR A 26 -8.56 -17.38 0.80
N TRP A 27 -8.50 -17.51 2.12
CA TRP A 27 -7.24 -17.47 2.86
C TRP A 27 -6.29 -18.59 2.44
N GLN A 28 -5.03 -18.27 2.22
CA GLN A 28 -3.94 -19.19 1.86
C GLN A 28 -3.03 -19.45 3.05
N GLY A 29 -2.79 -18.45 3.90
CA GLY A 29 -2.04 -18.58 5.14
C GLY A 29 -2.62 -19.70 6.01
N SER A 30 -1.78 -20.47 6.69
CA SER A 30 -2.18 -21.69 7.41
C SER A 30 -2.30 -21.51 8.92
N VAL A 31 -1.82 -20.40 9.46
CA VAL A 31 -1.76 -20.11 10.90
C VAL A 31 -2.86 -19.13 11.29
N GLY A 32 -3.43 -19.33 12.49
CA GLY A 32 -4.48 -18.45 13.03
C GLY A 32 -5.83 -18.56 12.33
N ARG A 33 -6.12 -19.70 11.70
CA ARG A 33 -7.41 -19.95 11.00
C ARG A 33 -8.62 -19.95 11.92
N ASP A 34 -8.41 -20.21 13.20
CA ASP A 34 -9.39 -20.21 14.29
C ASP A 34 -9.37 -18.90 15.09
N ASN A 35 -8.52 -17.96 14.74
CA ASN A 35 -8.45 -16.66 15.43
C ASN A 35 -9.71 -15.83 15.13
N ALA A 36 -10.33 -15.29 16.18
CA ALA A 36 -11.55 -14.50 16.08
C ALA A 36 -11.39 -13.22 15.23
N GLN A 37 -10.16 -12.71 15.10
CA GLN A 37 -9.86 -11.52 14.29
C GLN A 37 -9.72 -11.82 12.79
N LEU A 38 -9.67 -13.10 12.39
CA LEU A 38 -9.46 -13.44 10.97
C LEU A 38 -10.56 -12.86 10.07
N GLY A 39 -10.16 -12.02 9.12
CA GLY A 39 -11.07 -11.33 8.20
C GLY A 39 -11.67 -10.06 8.78
N GLU A 40 -11.41 -9.72 10.03
CA GLU A 40 -11.92 -8.50 10.65
C GLU A 40 -11.25 -7.26 10.04
N ILE A 41 -12.07 -6.24 9.78
CA ILE A 41 -11.61 -4.91 9.39
C ILE A 41 -12.02 -3.96 10.51
N ARG A 42 -11.10 -3.09 10.93
CA ARG A 42 -11.38 -2.07 11.95
C ARG A 42 -10.97 -0.68 11.50
N ASP A 43 -11.79 0.30 11.82
CA ASP A 43 -11.39 1.69 11.90
C ASP A 43 -10.52 1.87 13.17
N LEU A 44 -9.32 2.41 13.01
CA LEU A 44 -8.39 2.58 14.15
C LEU A 44 -8.64 3.87 14.94
N ALA A 45 -9.49 4.77 14.46
CA ALA A 45 -9.83 5.99 15.18
C ALA A 45 -10.78 5.72 16.36
N ASP A 46 -11.73 4.79 16.17
CA ASP A 46 -12.74 4.46 17.21
C ASP A 46 -12.83 2.96 17.55
N GLY A 47 -12.06 2.13 16.85
CA GLY A 47 -12.02 0.68 17.05
C GLY A 47 -13.22 -0.08 16.49
N GLN A 48 -14.13 0.60 15.74
CA GLN A 48 -15.33 -0.04 15.21
C GLN A 48 -15.03 -1.00 14.07
N PRO A 49 -15.73 -2.14 14.00
CA PRO A 49 -15.60 -3.06 12.88
C PRO A 49 -16.27 -2.46 11.63
N LEU A 50 -15.66 -2.72 10.47
CA LEU A 50 -16.19 -2.35 9.16
C LEU A 50 -16.48 -3.58 8.32
N THR A 51 -17.46 -3.48 7.42
CA THR A 51 -17.61 -4.45 6.33
C THR A 51 -16.66 -4.09 5.18
N PRO A 52 -16.35 -5.03 4.28
CA PRO A 52 -15.58 -4.73 3.06
C PRO A 52 -16.20 -3.60 2.22
N GLU A 53 -17.53 -3.53 2.15
CA GLU A 53 -18.26 -2.48 1.43
C GLU A 53 -18.06 -1.10 2.06
N GLN A 54 -18.07 -1.04 3.39
CA GLN A 54 -17.84 0.20 4.14
C GLN A 54 -16.38 0.66 3.96
N LEU A 55 -15.40 -0.25 4.10
CA LEU A 55 -13.99 0.08 3.86
C LEU A 55 -13.78 0.63 2.43
N VAL A 56 -14.31 -0.05 1.42
CA VAL A 56 -14.19 0.39 0.01
C VAL A 56 -14.86 1.75 -0.20
N ALA A 57 -16.00 2.01 0.44
CA ALA A 57 -16.66 3.31 0.38
C ALA A 57 -15.79 4.42 0.98
N GLU A 58 -15.20 4.19 2.16
CA GLU A 58 -14.28 5.14 2.81
C GLU A 58 -13.04 5.42 1.95
N LEU A 59 -12.40 4.36 1.42
CA LEU A 59 -11.19 4.50 0.60
C LEU A 59 -11.48 5.14 -0.75
N ALA A 60 -12.69 4.99 -1.31
CA ALA A 60 -13.03 5.52 -2.61
C ALA A 60 -13.05 7.05 -2.66
N TRP A 61 -13.29 7.76 -1.57
CA TRP A 61 -13.29 9.21 -1.51
C TRP A 61 -11.90 9.83 -1.39
N ALA A 62 -10.92 9.07 -0.91
CA ALA A 62 -9.59 9.59 -0.69
C ALA A 62 -8.81 9.76 -2.00
N PRO A 63 -8.19 10.92 -2.26
CA PRO A 63 -7.34 11.11 -3.43
C PRO A 63 -6.06 10.28 -3.37
N ARG A 64 -5.66 9.80 -2.20
CA ARG A 64 -4.51 8.93 -1.98
C ARG A 64 -4.88 7.82 -1.00
N VAL A 65 -4.59 6.58 -1.39
CA VAL A 65 -4.74 5.38 -0.55
C VAL A 65 -3.41 4.64 -0.51
N LEU A 66 -2.90 4.38 0.67
CA LEU A 66 -1.66 3.63 0.90
C LEU A 66 -2.02 2.32 1.58
N VAL A 67 -1.58 1.20 1.02
CA VAL A 67 -1.86 -0.13 1.55
C VAL A 67 -0.55 -0.80 1.93
N GLY A 68 -0.40 -1.09 3.22
CA GLY A 68 0.74 -1.78 3.78
C GLY A 68 0.57 -3.28 3.82
N GLU A 69 1.61 -4.01 3.46
CA GLU A 69 1.59 -5.45 3.41
C GLU A 69 2.83 -6.07 4.05
N LYS A 70 2.81 -7.38 4.30
CA LYS A 70 3.96 -8.23 4.60
C LYS A 70 4.34 -8.95 3.31
N HIS A 71 5.55 -8.70 2.80
CA HIS A 71 6.02 -9.04 1.46
C HIS A 71 5.87 -10.51 1.07
N ASP A 72 5.85 -11.41 2.02
CA ASP A 72 5.75 -12.85 1.79
C ASP A 72 4.36 -13.44 2.07
N ASN A 73 3.39 -12.64 2.52
CA ASN A 73 2.05 -13.15 2.83
C ASN A 73 1.14 -13.13 1.58
N PRO A 74 0.77 -14.31 1.03
CA PRO A 74 -0.05 -14.41 -0.18
C PRO A 74 -1.47 -13.85 0.00
N ASP A 75 -2.00 -13.81 1.23
CA ASP A 75 -3.33 -13.26 1.51
C ASP A 75 -3.32 -11.74 1.35
N HIS A 76 -2.22 -11.08 1.73
CA HIS A 76 -2.05 -9.65 1.51
C HIS A 76 -2.10 -9.30 0.01
N HIS A 77 -1.38 -10.05 -0.82
CA HIS A 77 -1.35 -9.82 -2.27
C HIS A 77 -2.69 -10.15 -2.94
N ALA A 78 -3.39 -11.18 -2.47
CA ALA A 78 -4.73 -11.49 -2.94
C ALA A 78 -5.74 -10.37 -2.59
N LEU A 79 -5.64 -9.80 -1.38
CA LEU A 79 -6.43 -8.64 -0.98
C LEU A 79 -6.06 -7.37 -1.74
N GLN A 80 -4.79 -7.15 -2.11
CA GLN A 80 -4.38 -6.03 -2.96
C GLN A 80 -5.02 -6.11 -4.35
N VAL A 81 -5.04 -7.29 -4.97
CA VAL A 81 -5.77 -7.51 -6.25
C VAL A 81 -7.26 -7.28 -6.07
N TRP A 82 -7.84 -7.82 -5.00
CA TRP A 82 -9.26 -7.64 -4.69
C TRP A 82 -9.60 -6.15 -4.49
N LEU A 83 -8.78 -5.44 -3.71
CA LEU A 83 -9.00 -4.01 -3.42
C LEU A 83 -8.93 -3.15 -4.68
N LEU A 84 -7.98 -3.43 -5.58
CA LEU A 84 -7.87 -2.74 -6.86
C LEU A 84 -9.16 -2.89 -7.67
N ARG A 85 -9.72 -4.10 -7.75
CA ARG A 85 -11.01 -4.40 -8.42
C ARG A 85 -12.19 -3.76 -7.71
N ALA A 86 -12.20 -3.82 -6.38
CA ALA A 86 -13.28 -3.30 -5.55
C ALA A 86 -13.38 -1.76 -5.65
N LEU A 87 -12.27 -1.05 -5.61
CA LEU A 87 -12.24 0.40 -5.76
C LEU A 87 -12.75 0.84 -7.12
N GLU A 88 -12.44 0.11 -8.20
CA GLU A 88 -12.94 0.42 -9.54
C GLU A 88 -14.46 0.30 -9.68
N THR A 89 -15.14 -0.45 -8.80
CA THR A 89 -16.62 -0.46 -8.77
C THR A 89 -17.20 0.87 -8.25
N ARG A 90 -16.39 1.71 -7.64
CA ARG A 90 -16.78 2.98 -7.01
C ARG A 90 -16.24 4.20 -7.76
N ARG A 91 -15.05 4.09 -8.30
CA ARG A 91 -14.35 5.18 -9.00
C ARG A 91 -13.34 4.65 -10.02
N ALA A 92 -13.06 5.40 -11.08
CA ALA A 92 -11.90 5.12 -11.91
C ALA A 92 -10.60 5.33 -11.09
N GLN A 93 -9.66 4.41 -11.22
CA GLN A 93 -8.34 4.52 -10.57
C GLN A 93 -7.41 5.37 -11.44
N GLY A 94 -6.85 6.45 -10.88
CA GLY A 94 -5.94 7.35 -11.60
C GLY A 94 -4.55 6.74 -11.79
N SER A 95 -4.02 6.06 -10.77
CA SER A 95 -2.72 5.39 -10.84
C SER A 95 -2.56 4.33 -9.74
N LEU A 96 -1.74 3.31 -10.03
CA LEU A 96 -1.21 2.35 -9.06
C LEU A 96 0.30 2.53 -8.97
N LEU A 97 0.81 2.77 -7.78
CA LEU A 97 2.25 2.84 -7.51
C LEU A 97 2.68 1.57 -6.76
N LEU A 98 3.83 1.00 -7.13
CA LEU A 98 4.41 -0.15 -6.44
C LEU A 98 5.83 0.17 -5.95
N GLU A 99 6.10 -0.14 -4.68
CA GLU A 99 7.45 -0.12 -4.13
C GLU A 99 8.38 -1.10 -4.87
N MET A 100 7.87 -2.20 -5.37
CA MET A 100 8.60 -3.27 -6.04
C MET A 100 9.14 -2.87 -7.42
N LEU A 101 8.73 -1.71 -7.92
CA LEU A 101 9.14 -1.18 -9.22
C LEU A 101 10.12 -0.02 -9.08
N GLN A 102 11.18 -0.07 -9.88
CA GLN A 102 12.24 0.94 -9.95
C GLN A 102 12.07 1.86 -11.16
N PRO A 103 12.56 3.09 -11.12
CA PRO A 103 12.46 4.04 -12.24
C PRO A 103 12.98 3.51 -13.58
N SER A 104 14.00 2.65 -13.57
CA SER A 104 14.55 2.00 -14.77
C SER A 104 13.55 1.08 -15.49
N GLN A 105 12.53 0.60 -14.79
CA GLN A 105 11.48 -0.25 -15.34
C GLN A 105 10.32 0.57 -15.94
N GLN A 106 10.20 1.87 -15.62
CA GLN A 106 9.08 2.67 -16.10
C GLN A 106 8.92 2.68 -17.62
N PRO A 107 9.99 2.85 -18.46
CA PRO A 107 9.82 2.79 -19.91
C PRO A 107 9.30 1.44 -20.42
N LEU A 108 9.63 0.34 -19.73
CA LEU A 108 9.15 -1.00 -20.08
C LEU A 108 7.66 -1.15 -19.73
N ILE A 109 7.25 -0.60 -18.58
CA ILE A 109 5.85 -0.56 -18.16
C ILE A 109 5.03 0.27 -19.16
N ASP A 110 5.51 1.48 -19.52
CA ASP A 110 4.83 2.39 -20.42
C ASP A 110 4.65 1.75 -21.82
N ALA A 111 5.63 0.98 -22.27
CA ALA A 111 5.56 0.24 -23.53
C ALA A 111 4.50 -0.89 -23.52
N LEU A 112 4.13 -1.39 -22.34
CA LEU A 112 3.11 -2.43 -22.19
C LEU A 112 1.73 -1.87 -21.86
N GLN A 113 1.67 -0.61 -21.42
CA GLN A 113 0.42 0.05 -21.08
C GLN A 113 -0.47 0.17 -22.32
N GLY A 114 -1.72 -0.28 -22.19
CA GLY A 114 -2.70 -0.24 -23.30
C GLY A 114 -2.54 -1.33 -24.36
N GLN A 115 -1.59 -2.25 -24.24
CA GLN A 115 -1.50 -3.39 -25.14
C GLN A 115 -2.69 -4.34 -24.94
N ALA A 116 -3.29 -4.79 -26.05
CA ALA A 116 -4.43 -5.72 -26.02
C ALA A 116 -4.04 -7.11 -25.46
N MET A 117 -2.77 -7.51 -25.65
CA MET A 117 -2.23 -8.78 -25.13
C MET A 117 -0.89 -8.54 -24.44
N LEU A 118 -0.78 -9.00 -23.22
CA LEU A 118 0.48 -8.95 -22.48
C LEU A 118 1.40 -10.09 -22.91
N PRO A 119 2.74 -9.89 -22.90
CA PRO A 119 3.70 -10.94 -23.21
C PRO A 119 3.54 -12.16 -22.29
N ALA A 120 3.72 -13.36 -22.84
CA ALA A 120 3.70 -14.59 -22.05
C ALA A 120 4.77 -14.59 -20.94
N LYS A 121 5.94 -14.00 -21.23
CA LYS A 121 7.06 -13.82 -20.30
C LYS A 121 7.09 -12.39 -19.74
N LEU A 122 5.99 -11.98 -19.09
CA LEU A 122 5.84 -10.63 -18.55
C LEU A 122 6.95 -10.21 -17.57
N PRO A 123 7.42 -11.05 -16.62
CA PRO A 123 8.50 -10.66 -15.72
C PRO A 123 9.80 -10.31 -16.47
N GLN A 124 10.14 -11.03 -17.54
CA GLN A 124 11.31 -10.72 -18.36
C GLN A 124 11.11 -9.41 -19.14
N ALA A 125 9.91 -9.21 -19.72
CA ALA A 125 9.58 -7.98 -20.45
C ALA A 125 9.65 -6.72 -19.56
N LEU A 126 9.38 -6.87 -18.25
CA LEU A 126 9.46 -5.81 -17.27
C LEU A 126 10.82 -5.70 -16.59
N ALA A 127 11.81 -6.53 -16.93
CA ALA A 127 13.06 -6.67 -16.18
C ALA A 127 12.79 -6.79 -14.67
N TRP A 128 11.85 -7.67 -14.30
CA TRP A 128 11.41 -7.84 -12.91
C TRP A 128 12.58 -8.21 -12.01
N GLN A 129 12.68 -7.56 -10.87
CA GLN A 129 13.80 -7.77 -9.94
C GLN A 129 13.61 -9.11 -9.19
N GLU A 130 14.67 -9.92 -9.15
CA GLU A 130 14.66 -11.26 -8.50
C GLU A 130 14.35 -11.22 -7.00
N GLY A 131 14.61 -10.08 -6.33
CA GLY A 131 14.30 -9.89 -4.92
C GLY A 131 12.81 -9.81 -4.58
N TRP A 132 11.93 -9.70 -5.59
CA TRP A 132 10.49 -9.66 -5.41
C TRP A 132 9.83 -10.91 -6.02
N ASP A 133 9.14 -11.71 -5.21
CA ASP A 133 8.54 -12.96 -5.65
C ASP A 133 7.42 -12.71 -6.68
N TRP A 134 7.68 -13.02 -7.96
CA TRP A 134 6.74 -12.79 -9.05
C TRP A 134 5.37 -13.49 -8.86
N PRO A 135 5.27 -14.73 -8.38
CA PRO A 135 4.01 -15.35 -8.02
C PRO A 135 3.10 -14.49 -7.14
N LEU A 136 3.66 -13.70 -6.22
CA LEU A 136 2.91 -12.82 -5.33
C LEU A 136 2.51 -11.49 -6.01
N TYR A 137 3.45 -10.83 -6.69
CA TYR A 137 3.22 -9.49 -7.27
C TYR A 137 2.72 -9.51 -8.71
N GLY A 138 3.00 -10.57 -9.46
CA GLY A 138 2.59 -10.71 -10.86
C GLY A 138 1.09 -10.55 -11.11
N PRO A 139 0.21 -11.10 -10.29
CA PRO A 139 -1.24 -10.87 -10.39
C PRO A 139 -1.64 -9.39 -10.30
N ILE A 140 -1.01 -8.61 -9.40
CA ILE A 140 -1.27 -7.17 -9.23
C ILE A 140 -0.84 -6.40 -10.49
N VAL A 141 0.37 -6.68 -10.98
CA VAL A 141 0.92 -6.05 -12.19
C VAL A 141 0.06 -6.35 -13.41
N ARG A 142 -0.35 -7.62 -13.59
CA ARG A 142 -1.26 -8.03 -14.68
C ARG A 142 -2.59 -7.31 -14.60
N GLU A 143 -3.19 -7.26 -13.42
CA GLU A 143 -4.47 -6.60 -13.19
C GLU A 143 -4.40 -5.12 -13.59
N ALA A 144 -3.37 -4.39 -13.15
CA ALA A 144 -3.18 -2.99 -13.49
C ALA A 144 -3.04 -2.78 -15.01
N LEU A 145 -2.18 -3.56 -15.67
CA LEU A 145 -1.95 -3.44 -17.11
C LEU A 145 -3.18 -3.82 -17.93
N GLN A 146 -3.90 -4.89 -17.58
CA GLN A 146 -5.10 -5.35 -18.28
C GLN A 146 -6.27 -4.36 -18.14
N ARG A 147 -6.37 -3.68 -17.00
CA ARG A 147 -7.37 -2.64 -16.75
C ARG A 147 -6.93 -1.26 -17.20
N GLN A 148 -5.74 -1.16 -17.79
CA GLN A 148 -5.16 0.10 -18.26
C GLN A 148 -5.03 1.16 -17.14
N ILE A 149 -4.86 0.70 -15.89
CA ILE A 149 -4.54 1.58 -14.76
C ILE A 149 -3.08 1.99 -14.90
N PRO A 150 -2.75 3.29 -14.91
CA PRO A 150 -1.37 3.76 -14.97
C PRO A 150 -0.54 3.14 -13.85
N LEU A 151 0.42 2.27 -14.22
CA LEU A 151 1.30 1.57 -13.28
C LEU A 151 2.62 2.33 -13.18
N LEU A 152 2.99 2.74 -11.97
CA LEU A 152 4.12 3.63 -11.71
C LEU A 152 5.15 3.02 -10.77
N ALA A 153 6.42 3.19 -11.10
CA ALA A 153 7.53 2.84 -10.25
C ALA A 153 7.68 3.84 -9.10
N ALA A 154 7.78 3.35 -7.87
CA ALA A 154 7.84 4.20 -6.68
C ALA A 154 9.16 4.12 -5.90
N ASN A 155 10.02 3.12 -6.15
CA ASN A 155 11.26 2.91 -5.39
C ASN A 155 12.43 3.79 -5.88
N LEU A 156 13.53 3.71 -5.15
CA LEU A 156 14.86 4.16 -5.55
C LEU A 156 15.52 3.13 -6.47
N THR A 157 16.41 3.59 -7.33
CA THR A 157 17.35 2.69 -8.03
C THR A 157 18.42 2.17 -7.06
N PRO A 158 19.11 1.05 -7.39
CA PRO A 158 20.24 0.56 -6.59
C PRO A 158 21.35 1.61 -6.43
N ASP A 159 21.59 2.45 -7.45
CA ASP A 159 22.58 3.52 -7.37
C ASP A 159 22.16 4.62 -6.39
N GLU A 160 20.89 5.05 -6.42
CA GLU A 160 20.36 6.01 -5.47
C GLU A 160 20.40 5.47 -4.03
N MET A 161 20.08 4.18 -3.82
CA MET A 161 20.21 3.54 -2.50
C MET A 161 21.66 3.53 -2.03
N ARG A 162 22.61 3.16 -2.91
CA ARG A 162 24.04 3.22 -2.59
C ARG A 162 24.53 4.63 -2.28
N GLN A 163 24.03 5.62 -3.03
CA GLN A 163 24.35 7.03 -2.78
C GLN A 163 23.80 7.49 -1.43
N ALA A 164 22.55 7.20 -1.11
CA ALA A 164 21.95 7.52 0.18
C ALA A 164 22.68 6.87 1.35
N TYR A 165 23.14 5.63 1.16
CA TYR A 165 23.94 4.92 2.17
C TYR A 165 25.31 5.55 2.40
N ARG A 166 26.04 5.90 1.31
CA ARG A 166 27.40 6.45 1.39
C ARG A 166 27.45 7.91 1.83
N ASN A 167 26.44 8.68 1.43
CA ASN A 167 26.33 10.11 1.68
C ASN A 167 24.95 10.41 2.26
N PRO A 168 24.70 10.06 3.53
CA PRO A 168 23.42 10.31 4.18
C PRO A 168 23.05 11.79 4.13
N ALA A 169 22.07 12.16 3.32
CA ALA A 169 21.56 13.52 3.29
C ALA A 169 20.46 13.70 4.32
N VAL A 170 20.46 14.83 5.01
CA VAL A 170 19.35 15.22 5.87
C VAL A 170 18.22 15.73 4.98
N LEU A 171 17.08 15.04 5.00
CA LEU A 171 15.88 15.47 4.29
C LEU A 171 15.26 16.68 5.01
N SER A 172 14.67 17.59 4.23
CA SER A 172 13.90 18.70 4.78
C SER A 172 12.56 18.23 5.34
N GLY A 173 12.07 18.91 6.37
CA GLY A 173 10.75 18.73 6.95
C GLY A 173 10.78 18.28 8.42
N PRO A 174 9.86 18.81 9.26
CA PRO A 174 9.84 18.55 10.69
C PRO A 174 9.20 17.19 11.05
N HIS A 175 8.29 16.67 10.23
CA HIS A 175 7.53 15.46 10.56
C HIS A 175 8.39 14.21 10.45
N SER A 176 8.98 13.94 9.31
CA SER A 176 9.85 12.77 9.08
C SER A 176 11.17 12.84 9.86
N ASN A 177 11.60 14.02 10.24
CA ASN A 177 12.82 14.25 11.03
C ASN A 177 12.60 14.36 12.54
N ALA A 178 11.38 14.20 13.03
CA ALA A 178 11.11 14.24 14.47
C ALA A 178 12.00 13.20 15.21
N PRO A 179 12.59 13.56 16.38
CA PRO A 179 13.49 12.67 17.10
C PRO A 179 12.86 11.31 17.43
N ALA A 180 11.56 11.28 17.79
CA ALA A 180 10.84 10.05 18.08
C ALA A 180 10.70 9.16 16.83
N VAL A 181 10.45 9.73 15.66
CA VAL A 181 10.35 9.02 14.38
C VAL A 181 11.71 8.37 14.03
N LYS A 182 12.79 9.15 14.10
CA LYS A 182 14.13 8.62 13.84
C LYS A 182 14.52 7.50 14.81
N ALA A 183 14.19 7.64 16.09
CA ALA A 183 14.47 6.61 17.09
C ALA A 183 13.70 5.31 16.78
N ALA A 184 12.42 5.41 16.44
CA ALA A 184 11.60 4.25 16.09
C ALA A 184 12.05 3.58 14.78
N LEU A 185 12.44 4.36 13.76
CA LEU A 185 13.01 3.82 12.51
C LEU A 185 14.36 3.13 12.74
N LEU A 186 15.22 3.66 13.60
CA LEU A 186 16.50 3.01 13.96
C LEU A 186 16.26 1.68 14.66
N GLU A 187 15.27 1.62 15.54
CA GLU A 187 14.90 0.35 16.20
C GLU A 187 14.34 -0.66 15.21
N GLN A 188 13.50 -0.21 14.29
CA GLN A 188 12.99 -1.05 13.20
C GLN A 188 14.13 -1.57 12.30
N VAL A 189 15.11 -0.71 11.96
CA VAL A 189 16.31 -1.13 11.20
C VAL A 189 17.12 -2.17 11.97
N ARG A 190 17.33 -2.00 13.28
CA ARG A 190 17.99 -3.03 14.10
C ARG A 190 17.24 -4.35 14.07
N ALA A 191 15.93 -4.32 14.30
CA ALA A 191 15.10 -5.51 14.32
C ALA A 191 15.09 -6.25 12.99
N SER A 192 14.92 -5.54 11.86
CA SER A 192 14.91 -6.13 10.52
C SER A 192 16.26 -6.72 10.09
N HIS A 193 17.36 -6.30 10.71
CA HIS A 193 18.69 -6.86 10.50
C HIS A 193 19.15 -7.77 11.67
N CYS A 194 18.20 -8.19 12.52
CA CYS A 194 18.45 -9.15 13.60
C CYS A 194 19.50 -8.71 14.63
N GLY A 195 19.69 -7.40 14.78
CA GLY A 195 20.75 -6.84 15.64
C GLY A 195 22.17 -7.10 15.14
N LEU A 196 22.35 -7.63 13.92
CA LEU A 196 23.66 -7.97 13.36
C LEU A 196 24.35 -6.79 12.67
N LEU A 197 23.62 -5.71 12.43
CA LEU A 197 24.17 -4.53 11.79
C LEU A 197 25.05 -3.75 12.79
N PRO A 198 26.30 -3.40 12.40
CA PRO A 198 27.14 -2.53 13.23
C PRO A 198 26.44 -1.18 13.51
N GLU A 199 26.53 -0.69 14.74
CA GLU A 199 25.90 0.58 15.15
C GLU A 199 26.29 1.77 14.26
N GLN A 200 27.54 1.77 13.74
CA GLN A 200 28.05 2.80 12.84
C GLN A 200 27.31 2.84 11.48
N GLN A 201 26.67 1.73 11.08
CA GLN A 201 25.93 1.63 9.81
C GLN A 201 24.46 2.04 9.94
N LEU A 202 23.91 2.08 11.16
CA LEU A 202 22.52 2.42 11.39
C LEU A 202 22.10 3.78 10.84
N PRO A 203 22.88 4.88 10.99
CA PRO A 203 22.52 6.17 10.39
C PRO A 203 22.44 6.13 8.86
N ALA A 204 23.30 5.36 8.21
CA ALA A 204 23.28 5.18 6.75
C ALA A 204 22.04 4.39 6.30
N MET A 205 21.70 3.33 7.02
CA MET A 205 20.48 2.55 6.74
C MET A 205 19.21 3.36 6.98
N LEU A 206 19.17 4.16 8.05
CA LEU A 206 18.08 5.10 8.30
C LEU A 206 17.92 6.09 7.13
N ALA A 207 19.03 6.62 6.61
CA ALA A 207 18.99 7.53 5.48
C ALA A 207 18.41 6.87 4.23
N VAL A 208 18.77 5.61 3.95
CA VAL A 208 18.20 4.84 2.84
C VAL A 208 16.68 4.68 3.02
N GLN A 209 16.23 4.32 4.22
CA GLN A 209 14.82 4.17 4.55
C GLN A 209 14.05 5.48 4.31
N GLN A 210 14.54 6.59 4.90
CA GLN A 210 13.91 7.90 4.75
C GLN A 210 13.93 8.42 3.31
N GLN A 211 15.01 8.18 2.56
CA GLN A 211 15.10 8.57 1.14
C GLN A 211 14.10 7.78 0.28
N ARG A 212 13.87 6.49 0.59
CA ARG A 212 12.86 5.68 -0.09
C ARG A 212 11.46 6.23 0.18
N ASP A 213 11.12 6.50 1.43
CA ASP A 213 9.82 7.05 1.80
C ASP A 213 9.59 8.43 1.18
N ARG A 214 10.63 9.29 1.14
CA ARG A 214 10.59 10.59 0.46
C ARG A 214 10.33 10.43 -1.03
N ARG A 215 11.03 9.51 -1.71
CA ARG A 215 10.82 9.22 -3.13
C ARG A 215 9.41 8.73 -3.41
N ILE A 216 8.90 7.80 -2.59
CA ILE A 216 7.52 7.30 -2.71
C ILE A 216 6.53 8.47 -2.57
N ALA A 217 6.71 9.34 -1.58
CA ALA A 217 5.85 10.51 -1.37
C ALA A 217 5.86 11.46 -2.58
N GLU A 218 7.04 11.78 -3.14
CA GLU A 218 7.19 12.59 -4.35
C GLU A 218 6.48 11.97 -5.56
N ARG A 219 6.62 10.64 -5.73
CA ARG A 219 5.95 9.91 -6.81
C ARG A 219 4.44 9.92 -6.67
N ILE A 220 3.91 9.76 -5.44
CA ILE A 220 2.47 9.84 -5.16
C ILE A 220 1.92 11.22 -5.49
N LEU A 221 2.64 12.30 -5.13
CA LEU A 221 2.21 13.68 -5.40
C LEU A 221 2.21 14.01 -6.89
N ALA A 222 3.11 13.41 -7.65
CA ALA A 222 3.19 13.61 -9.09
C ALA A 222 2.25 12.68 -9.89
N ALA A 223 1.69 11.65 -9.25
CA ALA A 223 0.86 10.64 -9.90
C ALA A 223 -0.56 11.14 -10.21
N PRO A 224 -1.19 10.67 -11.30
CA PRO A 224 -2.61 10.90 -11.53
C PRO A 224 -3.47 10.42 -10.35
N ALA A 225 -4.29 11.33 -9.81
CA ALA A 225 -5.24 10.99 -8.75
C ALA A 225 -6.52 10.38 -9.31
N PRO A 226 -7.19 9.52 -8.54
CA PRO A 226 -6.82 8.99 -7.24
C PRO A 226 -5.65 8.00 -7.34
N ALA A 227 -4.66 8.17 -6.47
CA ALA A 227 -3.46 7.36 -6.44
C ALA A 227 -3.57 6.24 -5.39
N LEU A 228 -3.19 5.02 -5.76
CA LEU A 228 -3.12 3.86 -4.89
C LEU A 228 -1.66 3.40 -4.80
N LEU A 229 -1.13 3.26 -3.59
CA LEU A 229 0.20 2.71 -3.34
C LEU A 229 0.10 1.35 -2.68
N PHE A 230 0.88 0.37 -3.17
CA PHE A 230 1.17 -0.88 -2.46
C PHE A 230 2.65 -0.92 -2.08
N ALA A 231 2.92 -1.08 -0.80
CA ALA A 231 4.27 -1.10 -0.24
C ALA A 231 4.30 -1.91 1.06
N GLY A 232 5.49 -2.23 1.54
CA GLY A 232 5.66 -2.85 2.85
C GLY A 232 5.09 -1.97 3.96
N SER A 233 4.52 -2.60 5.00
CA SER A 233 3.76 -1.94 6.07
C SER A 233 4.51 -0.78 6.72
N TYR A 234 5.82 -0.89 6.94
CA TYR A 234 6.61 0.19 7.54
C TYR A 234 6.65 1.47 6.69
N HIS A 235 6.63 1.34 5.35
CA HIS A 235 6.64 2.48 4.43
C HIS A 235 5.33 3.26 4.44
N VAL A 236 4.20 2.61 4.69
CA VAL A 236 2.89 3.28 4.64
C VAL A 236 2.40 3.78 6.01
N ARG A 237 3.02 3.37 7.10
CA ARG A 237 2.59 3.78 8.46
C ARG A 237 2.57 5.30 8.62
N LYS A 238 1.50 5.80 9.23
CA LYS A 238 1.28 7.24 9.49
C LYS A 238 2.27 7.82 10.48
N ASP A 239 2.78 7.01 11.38
CA ASP A 239 3.69 7.42 12.45
C ASP A 239 5.18 7.32 12.05
N LEU A 240 5.53 6.63 10.95
CA LEU A 240 6.93 6.39 10.57
C LEU A 240 7.26 6.67 9.10
N GLY A 241 6.33 6.45 8.17
CA GLY A 241 6.60 6.29 6.75
C GLY A 241 6.18 7.46 5.86
N VAL A 242 5.78 7.13 4.65
CA VAL A 242 5.39 8.02 3.56
C VAL A 242 4.43 9.15 3.98
N PRO A 243 3.42 8.94 4.86
CA PRO A 243 2.53 10.03 5.27
C PRO A 243 3.25 11.21 5.92
N LEU A 244 4.32 10.98 6.68
CA LEU A 244 5.12 12.04 7.28
C LEU A 244 5.87 12.85 6.20
N HIS A 245 6.37 12.18 5.17
CA HIS A 245 7.02 12.82 4.03
C HIS A 245 6.02 13.58 3.15
N LEU A 246 4.80 13.10 2.99
CA LEU A 246 3.73 13.84 2.33
C LEU A 246 3.42 15.14 3.07
N ALA A 247 3.32 15.09 4.41
CA ALA A 247 3.14 16.29 5.23
C ALA A 247 4.31 17.27 5.09
N ASP A 248 5.55 16.78 5.12
CA ASP A 248 6.75 17.61 4.93
C ASP A 248 6.83 18.24 3.53
N LEU A 249 6.23 17.63 2.53
CA LEU A 249 6.13 18.15 1.16
C LEU A 249 4.91 19.08 0.97
N GLY A 250 4.13 19.34 2.02
CA GLY A 250 2.97 20.22 1.97
C GLY A 250 1.79 19.63 1.20
N ALA A 251 1.65 18.30 1.20
CA ALA A 251 0.54 17.63 0.55
C ALA A 251 -0.80 18.12 1.08
N THR A 252 -1.70 18.49 0.17
CA THR A 252 -3.09 18.84 0.49
C THR A 252 -4.03 17.68 0.14
N GLY A 253 -5.20 17.66 0.76
CA GLY A 253 -6.19 16.57 0.58
C GLY A 253 -5.84 15.32 1.39
N GLU A 254 -6.83 14.48 1.52
CA GLU A 254 -6.79 13.32 2.41
C GLU A 254 -5.87 12.20 1.89
N THR A 255 -5.21 11.53 2.81
CA THR A 255 -4.47 10.29 2.58
C THR A 255 -4.97 9.26 3.57
N LYS A 256 -5.53 8.16 3.07
CA LYS A 256 -5.96 7.01 3.88
C LYS A 256 -4.92 5.91 3.86
N VAL A 257 -4.70 5.31 5.01
CA VAL A 257 -3.77 4.19 5.18
C VAL A 257 -4.54 2.97 5.65
N LEU A 258 -4.40 1.87 4.91
CA LEU A 258 -4.86 0.53 5.28
C LEU A 258 -3.65 -0.35 5.56
N LEU A 259 -3.58 -1.00 6.72
CA LEU A 259 -2.61 -2.06 7.00
C LEU A 259 -3.26 -3.43 6.84
N LEU A 260 -2.66 -4.29 6.04
CA LEU A 260 -2.92 -5.72 6.02
C LEU A 260 -1.99 -6.36 7.04
N VAL A 261 -2.54 -7.09 8.01
CA VAL A 261 -1.80 -7.55 9.19
C VAL A 261 -2.16 -8.98 9.51
N GLU A 262 -1.19 -9.80 9.84
CA GLU A 262 -1.43 -11.17 10.29
C GLU A 262 -2.13 -11.19 11.65
N VAL A 263 -3.08 -12.11 11.84
CA VAL A 263 -3.75 -12.26 13.15
C VAL A 263 -2.74 -12.50 14.27
N GLY A 264 -2.98 -11.86 15.40
CA GLY A 264 -2.09 -11.91 16.56
C GLY A 264 -1.04 -10.79 16.59
N GLU A 265 -0.85 -10.06 15.50
CA GLU A 265 -0.02 -8.86 15.52
C GLU A 265 -0.77 -7.66 16.11
N LYS A 266 -0.04 -6.80 16.80
CA LYS A 266 -0.61 -5.62 17.44
C LYS A 266 -0.49 -4.40 16.54
N VAL A 267 -1.61 -3.71 16.32
CA VAL A 267 -1.67 -2.46 15.59
C VAL A 267 -2.16 -1.35 16.53
N GLU A 268 -1.37 -0.28 16.63
CA GLU A 268 -1.73 0.88 17.44
C GLU A 268 -2.51 1.92 16.60
N PRO A 269 -3.43 2.69 17.20
CA PRO A 269 -4.29 3.64 16.48
C PRO A 269 -3.55 4.68 15.64
N GLY A 270 -2.33 5.05 16.02
CA GLY A 270 -1.52 6.02 15.27
C GLY A 270 -0.86 5.48 14.00
N MET A 271 -0.89 4.16 13.77
CA MET A 271 -0.16 3.53 12.65
C MET A 271 -0.88 3.67 11.30
N ALA A 272 -2.21 3.64 11.30
CA ALA A 272 -3.02 3.68 10.07
C ALA A 272 -4.42 4.26 10.36
N ASP A 273 -5.26 4.37 9.33
CA ASP A 273 -6.69 4.66 9.47
C ASP A 273 -7.46 3.35 9.67
N TYR A 274 -7.07 2.32 8.93
CA TYR A 274 -7.74 1.02 8.93
C TYR A 274 -6.75 -0.12 9.07
N VAL A 275 -7.20 -1.23 9.66
CA VAL A 275 -6.50 -2.51 9.67
C VAL A 275 -7.41 -3.61 9.15
N TRP A 276 -6.86 -4.55 8.38
CA TRP A 276 -7.53 -5.77 7.93
C TRP A 276 -6.69 -6.97 8.33
N TYR A 277 -7.24 -7.81 9.21
CA TYR A 277 -6.54 -8.98 9.72
C TYR A 277 -6.65 -10.17 8.77
N THR A 278 -5.52 -10.79 8.45
CA THR A 278 -5.40 -11.95 7.55
C THR A 278 -4.89 -13.17 8.30
N ALA A 279 -4.94 -14.33 7.64
CA ALA A 279 -4.24 -15.48 8.17
C ALA A 279 -2.73 -15.24 8.20
N ALA A 280 -2.05 -15.87 9.15
CA ALA A 280 -0.61 -15.79 9.30
C ALA A 280 0.10 -16.91 8.55
N LEU A 281 1.37 -16.69 8.24
CA LEU A 281 2.29 -17.70 7.77
C LEU A 281 2.94 -18.44 8.95
N PRO A 282 3.41 -19.67 8.75
CA PRO A 282 4.30 -20.34 9.70
C PRO A 282 5.52 -19.44 9.99
N ALA A 283 5.89 -19.34 11.27
CA ALA A 283 7.03 -18.53 11.68
C ALA A 283 8.30 -18.95 10.92
N GLN A 284 8.96 -17.99 10.29
CA GLN A 284 10.23 -18.19 9.59
C GLN A 284 11.34 -17.48 10.36
N ASP A 285 12.49 -18.15 10.52
CA ASP A 285 13.70 -17.51 11.06
C ASP A 285 14.47 -16.80 9.94
N TYR A 286 14.01 -15.60 9.58
CA TYR A 286 14.72 -14.75 8.60
C TYR A 286 16.15 -14.42 9.06
N CYS A 287 16.40 -14.42 10.36
CA CYS A 287 17.69 -14.13 10.93
C CYS A 287 18.70 -15.28 10.70
N ALA A 288 18.24 -16.51 10.51
CA ALA A 288 19.13 -17.63 10.19
C ALA A 288 19.86 -17.42 8.85
N GLN A 289 19.24 -16.70 7.90
CA GLN A 289 19.85 -16.41 6.60
C GLN A 289 20.93 -15.32 6.70
N LEU A 290 20.78 -14.38 7.63
CA LEU A 290 21.73 -13.29 7.85
C LEU A 290 22.93 -13.71 8.70
N ARG A 291 22.84 -14.85 9.40
CA ARG A 291 23.92 -15.42 10.24
C ARG A 291 24.89 -16.33 9.46
N ARG A 292 24.66 -16.54 8.16
CA ARG A 292 25.53 -17.33 7.27
C ARG A 292 26.51 -16.42 6.54
#